data_37d29fdafbd12a1062e221faac469d77
#
_entry.id   37d29fdafbd12a1062e221faac469d77
#
_cell.length_a   1.000
_cell.length_b   1.000
_cell.length_c   1.000
_cell.angle_alpha   90.00
_cell.angle_beta   90.00
_cell.angle_gamma   90.00
#
_symmetry.space_group_name_H-M   'P 1'
#
loop_
_entity.id
_entity.type
_entity.pdbx_description
1 polymer ?
#
loop_
_entity_poly.entity_id
_entity_poly.type
_entity_poly.pdbx_seq_one_letter_code
_entity_poly.pdbx_strand_id
1 'polypeptide(L)'
;MHNYFKIILPFVFALTLLVGCKGKATDATAGTNDSIQVVVEDPRHIEYGVDVTDLDEVQGKVVNGQIITSLLRNLGANQKSITQAAFIPDSVFDVRRMKAGNNYSAYYTQDSVPQLVYLVYQHSVTDFIVFHFEDSLHVEQFSKPTTVKTRQGEFVVETSLWNAIIDANMNMTLALQLSDIYAWTVDFFGLQKGDRFRVYYDELFVDTVSIGISKIYAACYTRGEKDIYAVFYENDEVSGYWDLEGNNVKKAFLKAPLSFSRISSKFTYARKHPVYKTVRPHTGVDYAAPMGTPVMAIGDGVVTFKGYKGGGGHTVKIKHNSTYESAYLHLSKYGKGITTGARVTQGQVIGYVGSSGTSTGAHLDFRIWKNGTPIDPLKMESPPTEPIPSNARAEFDSVKTVMVKILNEELGVTNEE
;
A
#
# COMPACT_ATOMS: atom_id res chain seq x y z
N MET A 1 -3.05 -41.79 21.53
CA MET A 1 -3.74 -42.83 20.69
C MET A 1 -4.76 -42.10 19.81
N HIS A 2 -4.44 -41.80 18.57
CA HIS A 2 -5.44 -41.65 17.49
C HIS A 2 -4.68 -41.72 16.17
N ASN A 3 -5.02 -42.74 15.40
CA ASN A 3 -4.40 -43.12 14.14
C ASN A 3 -4.79 -42.15 13.01
N TYR A 4 -3.81 -41.68 12.25
CA TYR A 4 -4.06 -41.08 10.94
C TYR A 4 -3.98 -42.17 9.85
N PHE A 5 -5.10 -42.36 9.18
CA PHE A 5 -5.26 -43.23 8.02
C PHE A 5 -4.66 -42.54 6.80
N LYS A 6 -3.62 -43.13 6.21
CA LYS A 6 -3.09 -42.75 4.90
C LYS A 6 -3.90 -43.46 3.81
N ILE A 7 -4.60 -42.74 2.99
CA ILE A 7 -5.22 -43.29 1.77
C ILE A 7 -4.22 -43.09 0.63
N ILE A 8 -3.70 -44.24 0.15
CA ILE A 8 -2.88 -44.33 -1.06
C ILE A 8 -3.83 -44.70 -2.20
N LEU A 9 -3.93 -43.86 -3.21
CA LEU A 9 -4.68 -44.12 -4.44
C LEU A 9 -3.68 -44.61 -5.52
N PRO A 10 -3.89 -45.77 -6.15
CA PRO A 10 -3.00 -46.24 -7.19
C PRO A 10 -3.38 -45.64 -8.56
N PHE A 11 -2.39 -45.07 -9.20
CA PHE A 11 -2.46 -44.68 -10.63
C PHE A 11 -2.44 -45.90 -11.52
N VAL A 12 -3.50 -46.15 -12.28
CA VAL A 12 -3.57 -47.20 -13.29
C VAL A 12 -3.08 -46.62 -14.63
N PHE A 13 -1.94 -47.15 -15.09
CA PHE A 13 -1.40 -46.85 -16.42
C PHE A 13 -2.12 -47.74 -17.44
N ALA A 14 -2.88 -47.16 -18.35
CA ALA A 14 -3.47 -47.85 -19.50
C ALA A 14 -2.54 -47.74 -20.70
N LEU A 15 -1.88 -48.87 -21.04
CA LEU A 15 -1.04 -49.04 -22.21
C LEU A 15 -1.94 -49.43 -23.41
N THR A 16 -2.15 -48.53 -24.37
CA THR A 16 -2.83 -48.87 -25.64
C THR A 16 -1.80 -49.18 -26.75
N LEU A 17 -1.76 -50.44 -27.13
CA LEU A 17 -1.06 -50.93 -28.32
C LEU A 17 -1.81 -50.53 -29.59
N LEU A 18 -1.18 -49.79 -30.48
CA LEU A 18 -1.66 -49.56 -31.86
C LEU A 18 -0.91 -50.43 -32.81
N VAL A 19 -1.68 -51.33 -33.45
CA VAL A 19 -1.26 -52.22 -34.51
C VAL A 19 -1.20 -51.42 -35.82
N GLY A 20 -0.07 -51.54 -36.55
CA GLY A 20 0.16 -50.86 -37.80
C GLY A 20 -0.57 -51.53 -38.98
N CYS A 21 -1.04 -50.71 -39.91
CA CYS A 21 -1.38 -51.12 -41.29
C CYS A 21 -0.52 -50.36 -42.30
N LYS A 22 0.15 -51.13 -43.15
CA LYS A 22 0.87 -50.65 -44.35
C LYS A 22 -0.07 -50.12 -45.41
N GLY A 23 0.16 -48.91 -45.93
CA GLY A 23 -0.47 -48.36 -47.13
C GLY A 23 0.55 -47.55 -47.93
N LYS A 24 0.56 -47.74 -49.23
CA LYS A 24 1.53 -47.36 -50.26
C LYS A 24 1.71 -45.84 -50.39
N ALA A 25 2.93 -45.51 -50.84
CA ALA A 25 3.40 -44.19 -51.25
C ALA A 25 2.67 -43.61 -52.46
N THR A 26 2.43 -42.30 -52.45
CA THR A 26 2.44 -41.42 -53.62
C THR A 26 3.05 -40.07 -53.23
N ASP A 27 4.00 -39.61 -54.06
CA ASP A 27 4.71 -38.34 -53.97
C ASP A 27 3.78 -37.13 -53.97
N ALA A 28 4.10 -36.11 -53.15
CA ALA A 28 4.11 -34.70 -53.56
C ALA A 28 4.62 -33.79 -52.42
N THR A 29 5.82 -33.29 -52.58
CA THR A 29 6.39 -31.95 -52.28
C THR A 29 5.66 -31.00 -51.35
N ALA A 30 6.43 -30.52 -50.41
CA ALA A 30 6.66 -29.18 -49.90
C ALA A 30 6.85 -29.17 -48.40
N GLY A 31 8.08 -28.91 -47.97
CA GLY A 31 8.49 -28.91 -46.59
C GLY A 31 7.96 -27.71 -45.84
N THR A 32 7.49 -28.00 -44.64
CA THR A 32 7.59 -27.08 -43.53
C THR A 32 8.36 -27.83 -42.44
N ASN A 33 9.61 -27.43 -42.23
CA ASN A 33 10.39 -27.82 -41.08
C ASN A 33 9.73 -27.23 -39.85
N ASP A 34 8.76 -27.91 -39.27
CA ASP A 34 8.41 -27.74 -37.85
C ASP A 34 9.53 -28.42 -37.04
N SER A 35 10.54 -27.62 -36.70
CA SER A 35 11.50 -28.00 -35.69
C SER A 35 10.74 -28.08 -34.38
N ILE A 36 10.38 -29.31 -33.96
CA ILE A 36 9.96 -29.59 -32.59
C ILE A 36 11.16 -29.20 -31.71
N GLN A 37 11.06 -28.05 -31.07
CA GLN A 37 11.95 -27.69 -29.97
C GLN A 37 11.67 -28.69 -28.83
N VAL A 38 12.50 -29.71 -28.74
CA VAL A 38 12.55 -30.54 -27.54
C VAL A 38 13.06 -29.63 -26.44
N VAL A 39 12.18 -29.17 -25.59
CA VAL A 39 12.55 -28.52 -24.32
C VAL A 39 13.20 -29.63 -23.50
N VAL A 40 14.52 -29.65 -23.48
CA VAL A 40 15.29 -30.47 -22.54
C VAL A 40 15.12 -29.78 -21.19
N GLU A 41 14.35 -30.39 -20.29
CA GLU A 41 14.28 -29.92 -18.90
C GLU A 41 15.70 -29.93 -18.34
N ASP A 42 16.16 -28.79 -17.84
CA ASP A 42 17.43 -28.66 -17.17
C ASP A 42 17.35 -29.47 -15.83
N PRO A 43 18.18 -30.48 -15.66
CA PRO A 43 18.14 -31.33 -14.44
C PRO A 43 18.57 -30.54 -13.16
N ARG A 44 19.06 -29.31 -13.33
CA ARG A 44 19.48 -28.49 -12.20
C ARG A 44 18.29 -27.97 -11.42
N HIS A 45 18.38 -27.99 -10.10
CA HIS A 45 17.42 -27.39 -9.19
C HIS A 45 17.84 -25.94 -8.89
N ILE A 46 17.24 -24.99 -9.60
CA ILE A 46 17.56 -23.57 -9.44
C ILE A 46 16.53 -22.91 -8.51
N GLU A 47 16.96 -22.38 -7.37
CA GLU A 47 16.17 -21.59 -6.46
C GLU A 47 16.83 -20.22 -6.23
N TYR A 48 16.05 -19.16 -6.17
CA TYR A 48 16.54 -17.79 -5.93
C TYR A 48 17.72 -17.37 -6.82
N GLY A 49 17.78 -17.93 -8.05
CA GLY A 49 18.84 -17.64 -9.03
C GLY A 49 20.13 -18.45 -8.83
N VAL A 50 20.21 -19.34 -7.82
CA VAL A 50 21.37 -20.19 -7.54
C VAL A 50 21.05 -21.67 -7.75
N ASP A 51 22.06 -22.43 -8.15
CA ASP A 51 21.97 -23.88 -8.30
C ASP A 51 22.11 -24.55 -6.91
N VAL A 52 21.03 -25.14 -6.43
CA VAL A 52 20.97 -25.85 -5.14
C VAL A 52 20.92 -27.36 -5.31
N THR A 53 21.20 -27.86 -6.52
CA THR A 53 21.32 -29.31 -6.80
C THR A 53 22.37 -29.88 -5.88
N ASP A 54 22.07 -31.04 -5.29
CA ASP A 54 22.98 -31.76 -4.38
C ASP A 54 23.42 -30.97 -3.12
N LEU A 55 22.62 -29.97 -2.69
CA LEU A 55 22.82 -29.27 -1.42
C LEU A 55 21.72 -29.61 -0.42
N ASP A 56 22.11 -29.69 0.87
CA ASP A 56 21.18 -29.86 1.97
C ASP A 56 20.65 -28.50 2.45
N GLU A 57 19.33 -28.33 2.49
CA GLU A 57 18.68 -27.11 2.97
C GLU A 57 18.36 -27.18 4.46
N VAL A 58 18.69 -26.10 5.18
CA VAL A 58 18.29 -25.85 6.57
C VAL A 58 17.52 -24.55 6.64
N GLN A 59 16.24 -24.64 6.97
CA GLN A 59 15.38 -23.46 7.11
C GLN A 59 15.34 -22.94 8.54
N GLY A 60 15.25 -21.59 8.68
CA GLY A 60 15.12 -20.95 9.98
C GLY A 60 14.48 -19.58 9.92
N LYS A 61 14.36 -18.97 11.10
CA LYS A 61 13.85 -17.60 11.24
C LYS A 61 14.83 -16.73 12.00
N VAL A 62 14.95 -15.49 11.58
CA VAL A 62 15.74 -14.49 12.29
C VAL A 62 15.09 -14.23 13.65
N VAL A 63 15.85 -14.36 14.72
CA VAL A 63 15.36 -14.11 16.09
C VAL A 63 15.51 -12.64 16.48
N ASN A 64 14.78 -12.20 17.50
CA ASN A 64 14.82 -10.82 17.95
C ASN A 64 16.24 -10.42 18.41
N GLY A 65 16.73 -9.28 17.92
CA GLY A 65 18.09 -8.79 18.21
C GLY A 65 19.22 -9.49 17.45
N GLN A 66 18.92 -10.47 16.59
CA GLN A 66 19.91 -11.13 15.76
C GLN A 66 20.37 -10.22 14.61
N ILE A 67 21.68 -10.07 14.50
CA ILE A 67 22.33 -9.35 13.42
C ILE A 67 22.98 -10.33 12.45
N ILE A 68 23.28 -9.89 11.22
CA ILE A 68 23.81 -10.75 10.16
C ILE A 68 25.06 -11.53 10.61
N THR A 69 26.01 -10.88 11.26
CA THR A 69 27.27 -11.52 11.69
C THR A 69 27.04 -12.61 12.75
N SER A 70 26.03 -12.47 13.61
CA SER A 70 25.67 -13.51 14.58
C SER A 70 24.89 -14.66 13.91
N LEU A 71 24.03 -14.35 12.94
CA LEU A 71 23.36 -15.37 12.13
C LEU A 71 24.40 -16.25 11.40
N LEU A 72 25.31 -15.61 10.65
CA LEU A 72 26.35 -16.32 9.90
C LEU A 72 27.25 -17.20 10.79
N ARG A 73 27.61 -16.69 11.99
CA ARG A 73 28.37 -17.51 12.96
C ARG A 73 27.62 -18.74 13.40
N ASN A 74 26.31 -18.61 13.68
CA ASN A 74 25.48 -19.73 14.09
C ASN A 74 25.28 -20.77 12.98
N LEU A 75 25.34 -20.33 11.70
CA LEU A 75 25.27 -21.19 10.53
C LEU A 75 26.62 -21.78 10.11
N GLY A 76 27.70 -21.53 10.86
CA GLY A 76 29.02 -22.09 10.60
C GLY A 76 29.81 -21.43 9.48
N ALA A 77 29.44 -20.21 9.06
CA ALA A 77 30.23 -19.45 8.09
C ALA A 77 31.63 -19.19 8.59
N ASN A 78 32.61 -19.17 7.68
CA ASN A 78 34.00 -18.88 8.02
C ASN A 78 34.19 -17.45 8.51
N GLN A 79 35.26 -17.20 9.31
CA GLN A 79 35.50 -15.90 9.95
C GLN A 79 35.73 -14.77 8.93
N LYS A 80 36.30 -15.08 7.76
CA LYS A 80 36.51 -14.09 6.67
C LYS A 80 35.17 -13.58 6.16
N SER A 81 34.23 -14.47 5.83
CA SER A 81 32.88 -14.13 5.36
C SER A 81 32.08 -13.37 6.41
N ILE A 82 32.17 -13.76 7.70
CA ILE A 82 31.51 -13.03 8.79
C ILE A 82 32.01 -11.59 8.88
N THR A 83 33.32 -11.38 8.72
CA THR A 83 33.91 -10.05 8.73
C THR A 83 33.45 -9.21 7.52
N GLN A 84 33.45 -9.81 6.32
CA GLN A 84 33.01 -9.15 5.09
C GLN A 84 31.53 -8.74 5.14
N ALA A 85 30.68 -9.55 5.78
CA ALA A 85 29.25 -9.27 5.91
C ALA A 85 28.94 -7.97 6.68
N ALA A 86 29.85 -7.52 7.53
CA ALA A 86 29.70 -6.23 8.24
C ALA A 86 29.93 -5.01 7.32
N PHE A 87 30.50 -5.21 6.13
CA PHE A 87 30.86 -4.16 5.17
C PHE A 87 30.10 -4.26 3.84
N ILE A 88 28.99 -5.00 3.81
CA ILE A 88 28.12 -5.05 2.63
C ILE A 88 27.62 -3.64 2.32
N PRO A 89 27.76 -3.15 1.07
CA PRO A 89 27.27 -1.83 0.69
C PRO A 89 25.78 -1.69 0.91
N ASP A 90 25.33 -0.59 1.49
CA ASP A 90 23.89 -0.28 1.69
C ASP A 90 23.11 -0.32 0.36
N SER A 91 23.75 -0.12 -0.79
CA SER A 91 23.19 -0.21 -2.14
C SER A 91 22.83 -1.64 -2.54
N VAL A 92 23.51 -2.65 -1.98
CA VAL A 92 23.20 -4.06 -2.18
C VAL A 92 22.19 -4.52 -1.12
N PHE A 93 22.55 -4.35 0.16
CA PHE A 93 21.66 -4.65 1.27
C PHE A 93 22.08 -3.93 2.56
N ASP A 94 21.22 -3.06 3.06
CA ASP A 94 21.41 -2.50 4.41
C ASP A 94 21.13 -3.56 5.48
N VAL A 95 22.18 -4.16 6.01
CA VAL A 95 22.10 -5.24 7.02
C VAL A 95 21.34 -4.85 8.29
N ARG A 96 21.21 -3.55 8.57
CA ARG A 96 20.42 -3.02 9.70
C ARG A 96 18.91 -3.18 9.48
N ARG A 97 18.49 -3.43 8.24
CA ARG A 97 17.09 -3.67 7.86
C ARG A 97 16.69 -5.13 7.94
N MET A 98 17.57 -6.02 8.42
CA MET A 98 17.21 -7.40 8.71
C MET A 98 16.15 -7.45 9.81
N LYS A 99 15.05 -8.17 9.57
CA LYS A 99 13.86 -8.19 10.44
C LYS A 99 13.75 -9.50 11.19
N ALA A 100 13.51 -9.43 12.51
CA ALA A 100 13.12 -10.60 13.29
C ALA A 100 11.80 -11.19 12.75
N GLY A 101 11.73 -12.52 12.73
CA GLY A 101 10.59 -13.28 12.20
C GLY A 101 10.67 -13.59 10.70
N ASN A 102 11.53 -12.92 9.92
CA ASN A 102 11.75 -13.25 8.52
C ASN A 102 12.46 -14.61 8.39
N ASN A 103 12.09 -15.36 7.36
CA ASN A 103 12.67 -16.66 7.08
C ASN A 103 14.06 -16.54 6.45
N TYR A 104 14.84 -17.58 6.57
CA TYR A 104 16.03 -17.81 5.80
C TYR A 104 16.19 -19.30 5.46
N SER A 105 16.87 -19.61 4.34
CA SER A 105 17.32 -20.94 3.93
C SER A 105 18.83 -20.94 3.83
N ALA A 106 19.48 -21.88 4.49
CA ALA A 106 20.93 -22.08 4.43
C ALA A 106 21.20 -23.41 3.73
N TYR A 107 22.04 -23.38 2.70
CA TYR A 107 22.37 -24.52 1.86
C TYR A 107 23.80 -25.00 2.13
N TYR A 108 23.97 -26.29 2.35
CA TYR A 108 25.23 -26.90 2.73
C TYR A 108 25.64 -28.00 1.74
N THR A 109 26.94 -28.19 1.59
CA THR A 109 27.48 -29.38 0.87
C THR A 109 27.10 -30.67 1.59
N GLN A 110 26.96 -31.77 0.83
CA GLN A 110 26.68 -33.11 1.36
C GLN A 110 27.94 -33.85 1.79
N ASP A 111 29.03 -33.16 2.06
CA ASP A 111 30.31 -33.71 2.50
C ASP A 111 30.25 -34.20 3.94
N SER A 112 31.26 -35.00 4.34
CA SER A 112 31.41 -35.47 5.73
C SER A 112 31.53 -34.32 6.76
N VAL A 113 31.95 -33.14 6.31
CA VAL A 113 31.93 -31.87 7.06
C VAL A 113 31.20 -30.88 6.20
N PRO A 114 29.87 -30.68 6.41
CA PRO A 114 29.06 -29.79 5.61
C PRO A 114 29.58 -28.35 5.65
N GLN A 115 29.72 -27.74 4.51
CA GLN A 115 30.11 -26.32 4.39
C GLN A 115 28.95 -25.51 3.90
N LEU A 116 28.76 -24.32 4.47
CA LEU A 116 27.74 -23.35 4.05
C LEU A 116 28.11 -22.80 2.67
N VAL A 117 27.25 -23.04 1.67
CA VAL A 117 27.43 -22.60 0.27
C VAL A 117 26.61 -21.35 0.02
N TYR A 118 25.34 -21.37 0.40
CA TYR A 118 24.43 -20.22 0.25
C TYR A 118 23.65 -19.94 1.53
N LEU A 119 23.35 -18.66 1.76
CA LEU A 119 22.31 -18.23 2.69
C LEU A 119 21.34 -17.32 1.91
N VAL A 120 20.10 -17.69 1.87
CA VAL A 120 19.02 -16.92 1.26
C VAL A 120 18.16 -16.31 2.37
N TYR A 121 18.24 -15.01 2.55
CA TYR A 121 17.41 -14.27 3.52
C TYR A 121 16.19 -13.67 2.83
N GLN A 122 14.99 -14.05 3.26
CA GLN A 122 13.75 -13.50 2.76
C GLN A 122 13.49 -12.11 3.35
N HIS A 123 13.79 -11.06 2.58
CA HIS A 123 13.61 -9.68 3.01
C HIS A 123 12.14 -9.21 2.94
N SER A 124 11.42 -9.65 1.90
CA SER A 124 9.99 -9.44 1.68
C SER A 124 9.37 -10.69 1.03
N VAL A 125 8.11 -10.62 0.63
CA VAL A 125 7.48 -11.70 -0.14
C VAL A 125 8.14 -11.87 -1.51
N THR A 126 8.62 -10.77 -2.09
CA THR A 126 9.24 -10.73 -3.43
C THR A 126 10.76 -10.75 -3.37
N ASP A 127 11.37 -10.12 -2.36
CA ASP A 127 12.79 -9.81 -2.36
C ASP A 127 13.57 -10.70 -1.41
N PHE A 128 14.63 -11.29 -1.92
CA PHE A 128 15.53 -12.17 -1.22
C PHE A 128 16.97 -11.65 -1.34
N ILE A 129 17.75 -11.80 -0.30
CA ILE A 129 19.18 -11.49 -0.29
C ILE A 129 19.93 -12.79 -0.28
N VAL A 130 20.72 -13.04 -1.32
CA VAL A 130 21.48 -14.26 -1.53
C VAL A 130 22.95 -14.00 -1.19
N PHE A 131 23.45 -14.75 -0.22
CA PHE A 131 24.85 -14.70 0.20
C PHE A 131 25.53 -15.95 -0.33
N HIS A 132 26.61 -15.79 -1.07
CA HIS A 132 27.46 -16.86 -1.64
C HIS A 132 28.72 -16.97 -0.81
N PHE A 133 29.08 -18.17 -0.37
CA PHE A 133 30.22 -18.47 0.54
C PHE A 133 31.34 -19.26 -0.14
N GLU A 134 31.66 -18.92 -1.36
CA GLU A 134 32.79 -19.52 -2.07
C GLU A 134 34.16 -18.96 -1.54
N ASP A 135 35.07 -18.59 -2.41
CA ASP A 135 36.39 -18.03 -2.04
C ASP A 135 36.29 -16.70 -1.28
N SER A 136 35.25 -15.90 -1.55
CA SER A 136 34.93 -14.65 -0.86
C SER A 136 33.42 -14.48 -0.78
N LEU A 137 32.96 -13.78 0.25
CA LEU A 137 31.54 -13.44 0.37
C LEU A 137 31.12 -12.54 -0.81
N HIS A 138 30.18 -13.03 -1.59
CA HIS A 138 29.41 -12.26 -2.58
C HIS A 138 27.96 -12.16 -2.12
N VAL A 139 27.34 -10.99 -2.33
CA VAL A 139 25.94 -10.78 -1.92
C VAL A 139 25.18 -10.10 -3.05
N GLU A 140 24.05 -10.66 -3.41
CA GLU A 140 23.17 -10.11 -4.43
C GLU A 140 21.71 -10.10 -3.99
N GLN A 141 20.90 -9.35 -4.69
CA GLN A 141 19.45 -9.31 -4.48
C GLN A 141 18.77 -10.11 -5.59
N PHE A 142 17.94 -11.06 -5.19
CA PHE A 142 17.04 -11.77 -6.07
C PHE A 142 15.60 -11.31 -5.82
N SER A 143 14.85 -11.03 -6.87
CA SER A 143 13.43 -10.70 -6.77
C SER A 143 12.62 -11.70 -7.56
N LYS A 144 11.64 -12.34 -6.91
CA LYS A 144 10.69 -13.20 -7.61
C LYS A 144 9.86 -12.39 -8.59
N PRO A 145 9.62 -12.90 -9.81
CA PRO A 145 8.75 -12.24 -10.76
C PRO A 145 7.33 -12.11 -10.19
N THR A 146 6.73 -10.96 -10.44
CA THR A 146 5.33 -10.72 -10.10
C THR A 146 4.46 -10.78 -11.34
N THR A 147 3.27 -11.34 -11.21
CA THR A 147 2.25 -11.32 -12.25
C THR A 147 1.11 -10.39 -11.84
N VAL A 148 0.51 -9.74 -12.82
CA VAL A 148 -0.65 -8.87 -12.63
C VAL A 148 -1.86 -9.59 -13.20
N LYS A 149 -2.94 -9.68 -12.41
CA LYS A 149 -4.23 -10.18 -12.87
C LYS A 149 -5.28 -9.09 -12.69
N THR A 150 -5.91 -8.68 -13.78
CA THR A 150 -7.04 -7.75 -13.73
C THR A 150 -8.27 -8.49 -13.26
N ARG A 151 -8.94 -7.96 -12.25
CA ARG A 151 -10.10 -8.58 -11.60
C ARG A 151 -11.24 -7.59 -11.43
N GLN A 152 -12.45 -8.15 -11.44
CA GLN A 152 -13.66 -7.50 -10.97
C GLN A 152 -14.11 -8.21 -9.71
N GLY A 153 -14.59 -7.44 -8.71
CA GLY A 153 -15.09 -8.00 -7.47
C GLY A 153 -16.20 -7.17 -6.87
N GLU A 154 -17.04 -7.85 -6.09
CA GLU A 154 -18.09 -7.23 -5.30
C GLU A 154 -18.07 -7.78 -3.88
N PHE A 155 -18.34 -6.94 -2.90
CA PHE A 155 -18.57 -7.37 -1.53
C PHE A 155 -19.60 -6.48 -0.83
N VAL A 156 -20.32 -7.09 0.10
CA VAL A 156 -21.37 -6.44 0.88
C VAL A 156 -20.99 -6.45 2.36
N VAL A 157 -21.11 -5.31 3.01
CA VAL A 157 -20.81 -5.16 4.43
C VAL A 157 -21.94 -5.78 5.26
N GLU A 158 -21.66 -6.88 5.95
CA GLU A 158 -22.56 -7.50 6.92
C GLU A 158 -22.22 -7.11 8.36
N THR A 159 -20.95 -7.04 8.70
CA THR A 159 -20.43 -6.71 10.04
C THR A 159 -19.37 -5.61 10.01
N SER A 160 -18.36 -5.77 9.16
CA SER A 160 -17.30 -4.79 8.97
C SER A 160 -16.74 -4.86 7.54
N LEU A 161 -16.12 -3.78 7.08
CA LEU A 161 -15.41 -3.77 5.79
C LEU A 161 -14.36 -4.89 5.70
N TRP A 162 -13.63 -5.12 6.79
CA TRP A 162 -12.59 -6.14 6.87
C TRP A 162 -13.15 -7.53 6.60
N ASN A 163 -14.22 -7.91 7.33
CA ASN A 163 -14.86 -9.21 7.16
C ASN A 163 -15.46 -9.36 5.75
N ALA A 164 -16.11 -8.32 5.24
CA ALA A 164 -16.70 -8.36 3.89
C ALA A 164 -15.67 -8.66 2.78
N ILE A 165 -14.45 -8.09 2.88
CA ILE A 165 -13.37 -8.34 1.93
C ILE A 165 -12.83 -9.77 2.07
N ILE A 166 -12.66 -10.27 3.31
CA ILE A 166 -12.23 -11.64 3.57
C ILE A 166 -13.26 -12.65 3.04
N ASP A 167 -14.54 -12.44 3.36
CA ASP A 167 -15.64 -13.33 2.96
C ASP A 167 -15.79 -13.38 1.43
N ALA A 168 -15.45 -12.30 0.74
CA ALA A 168 -15.38 -12.24 -0.72
C ALA A 168 -14.08 -12.82 -1.31
N ASN A 169 -13.19 -13.37 -0.48
CA ASN A 169 -11.87 -13.88 -0.88
C ASN A 169 -11.02 -12.86 -1.68
N MET A 170 -11.06 -11.60 -1.26
CA MET A 170 -10.35 -10.49 -1.88
C MET A 170 -9.16 -10.04 -1.02
N ASN A 171 -8.20 -9.37 -1.65
CA ASN A 171 -7.00 -8.90 -0.95
C ASN A 171 -7.34 -7.74 -0.01
N MET A 172 -6.86 -7.83 1.24
CA MET A 172 -7.13 -6.86 2.30
C MET A 172 -6.62 -5.44 2.03
N THR A 173 -5.65 -5.28 1.13
CA THR A 173 -5.16 -3.95 0.74
C THR A 173 -6.23 -3.11 0.03
N LEU A 174 -7.30 -3.74 -0.50
CA LEU A 174 -8.49 -3.04 -1.02
C LEU A 174 -9.11 -2.12 0.03
N ALA A 175 -9.18 -2.53 1.30
CA ALA A 175 -9.75 -1.71 2.36
C ALA A 175 -9.02 -0.36 2.48
N LEU A 176 -7.69 -0.38 2.42
CA LEU A 176 -6.86 0.82 2.51
C LEU A 176 -7.04 1.70 1.27
N GLN A 177 -6.92 1.11 0.07
CA GLN A 177 -7.02 1.86 -1.18
C GLN A 177 -8.43 2.46 -1.39
N LEU A 178 -9.50 1.72 -1.08
CA LEU A 178 -10.87 2.24 -1.15
C LEU A 178 -11.09 3.35 -0.12
N SER A 179 -10.52 3.21 1.09
CA SER A 179 -10.60 4.27 2.08
C SER A 179 -9.87 5.55 1.64
N ASP A 180 -8.78 5.43 0.89
CA ASP A 180 -8.06 6.57 0.31
C ASP A 180 -8.85 7.21 -0.83
N ILE A 181 -9.44 6.40 -1.73
CA ILE A 181 -10.25 6.89 -2.86
C ILE A 181 -11.48 7.65 -2.35
N TYR A 182 -12.22 7.05 -1.41
CA TYR A 182 -13.48 7.60 -0.90
C TYR A 182 -13.34 8.38 0.42
N ALA A 183 -12.12 8.70 0.85
CA ALA A 183 -11.82 9.29 2.17
C ALA A 183 -12.73 10.47 2.58
N TRP A 184 -13.35 11.12 1.61
CA TRP A 184 -14.14 12.36 1.79
C TRP A 184 -15.61 12.20 1.44
N THR A 185 -15.96 11.14 0.72
CA THR A 185 -17.32 10.90 0.24
C THR A 185 -18.03 9.80 1.03
N VAL A 186 -17.26 8.87 1.60
CA VAL A 186 -17.76 7.75 2.40
C VAL A 186 -17.17 7.79 3.80
N ASP A 187 -18.01 7.65 4.82
CA ASP A 187 -17.57 7.45 6.20
C ASP A 187 -17.32 5.97 6.46
N PHE A 188 -16.07 5.56 6.38
CA PHE A 188 -15.64 4.15 6.59
C PHE A 188 -15.83 3.67 8.03
N PHE A 189 -15.96 4.58 9.01
CA PHE A 189 -16.30 4.22 10.38
C PHE A 189 -17.81 4.10 10.60
N GLY A 190 -18.60 4.66 9.69
CA GLY A 190 -20.05 4.63 9.71
C GLY A 190 -20.66 3.69 8.67
N LEU A 191 -19.91 2.73 8.15
CA LEU A 191 -20.43 1.72 7.22
C LEU A 191 -21.52 0.90 7.92
N GLN A 192 -22.61 0.60 7.18
CA GLN A 192 -23.77 -0.09 7.69
C GLN A 192 -23.93 -1.45 6.97
N LYS A 193 -24.63 -2.35 7.65
CA LYS A 193 -25.06 -3.59 7.00
C LYS A 193 -25.82 -3.30 5.72
N GLY A 194 -25.44 -3.97 4.63
CA GLY A 194 -26.01 -3.79 3.30
C GLY A 194 -25.25 -2.75 2.43
N ASP A 195 -24.29 -2.00 2.99
CA ASP A 195 -23.40 -1.19 2.16
C ASP A 195 -22.61 -2.12 1.23
N ARG A 196 -22.48 -1.74 -0.05
CA ARG A 196 -21.88 -2.58 -1.09
C ARG A 196 -20.76 -1.83 -1.79
N PHE A 197 -19.71 -2.57 -2.15
CA PHE A 197 -18.62 -2.09 -3.00
C PHE A 197 -18.48 -3.00 -4.22
N ARG A 198 -18.38 -2.41 -5.40
CA ARG A 198 -17.99 -3.05 -6.65
C ARG A 198 -16.67 -2.43 -7.09
N VAL A 199 -15.70 -3.25 -7.50
CA VAL A 199 -14.36 -2.77 -7.83
C VAL A 199 -13.82 -3.48 -9.06
N TYR A 200 -13.09 -2.73 -9.89
CA TYR A 200 -12.31 -3.24 -11.03
C TYR A 200 -10.87 -2.80 -10.86
N TYR A 201 -9.94 -3.78 -10.77
CA TYR A 201 -8.60 -3.52 -10.26
C TYR A 201 -7.58 -4.55 -10.76
N ASP A 202 -6.29 -4.18 -10.68
CA ASP A 202 -5.16 -5.06 -10.88
C ASP A 202 -4.63 -5.57 -9.55
N GLU A 203 -4.55 -6.89 -9.42
CA GLU A 203 -4.01 -7.61 -8.28
C GLU A 203 -2.65 -8.21 -8.62
N LEU A 204 -1.69 -8.04 -7.71
CA LEU A 204 -0.32 -8.54 -7.84
C LEU A 204 -0.19 -9.91 -7.20
N PHE A 205 0.47 -10.81 -7.92
CA PHE A 205 0.76 -12.16 -7.44
C PHE A 205 2.25 -12.49 -7.53
N VAL A 206 2.71 -13.27 -6.56
CA VAL A 206 3.95 -14.04 -6.63
C VAL A 206 3.52 -15.50 -6.62
N ASP A 207 3.86 -16.22 -7.68
CA ASP A 207 3.34 -17.58 -7.93
C ASP A 207 1.79 -17.55 -7.91
N THR A 208 1.16 -18.19 -6.93
CA THR A 208 -0.31 -18.19 -6.74
C THR A 208 -0.78 -17.28 -5.60
N VAL A 209 0.15 -16.63 -4.89
CA VAL A 209 -0.17 -15.86 -3.69
C VAL A 209 -0.39 -14.40 -4.05
N SER A 210 -1.56 -13.85 -3.71
CA SER A 210 -1.84 -12.42 -3.81
C SER A 210 -1.00 -11.63 -2.81
N ILE A 211 -0.24 -10.65 -3.31
CA ILE A 211 0.64 -9.81 -2.49
C ILE A 211 0.15 -8.37 -2.34
N GLY A 212 -0.91 -8.00 -3.05
CA GLY A 212 -1.53 -6.68 -2.95
C GLY A 212 -2.25 -6.24 -4.21
N ILE A 213 -2.74 -5.01 -4.17
CA ILE A 213 -3.41 -4.35 -5.29
C ILE A 213 -2.46 -3.31 -5.86
N SER A 214 -2.21 -3.35 -7.18
CA SER A 214 -1.36 -2.37 -7.84
C SER A 214 -2.14 -1.12 -8.26
N LYS A 215 -3.39 -1.32 -8.75
CA LYS A 215 -4.20 -0.21 -9.26
C LYS A 215 -5.69 -0.55 -9.19
N ILE A 216 -6.51 0.41 -8.77
CA ILE A 216 -7.96 0.34 -8.91
C ILE A 216 -8.32 1.23 -10.10
N TYR A 217 -8.96 0.68 -11.12
CA TYR A 217 -9.42 1.42 -12.31
C TYR A 217 -10.76 2.08 -12.08
N ALA A 218 -11.64 1.39 -11.38
CA ALA A 218 -12.94 1.94 -11.00
C ALA A 218 -13.47 1.26 -9.74
N ALA A 219 -14.25 2.02 -8.98
CA ALA A 219 -14.99 1.53 -7.84
C ALA A 219 -16.38 2.17 -7.80
N CYS A 220 -17.34 1.48 -7.19
CA CYS A 220 -18.65 2.00 -6.87
C CYS A 220 -19.03 1.60 -5.45
N TYR A 221 -19.30 2.59 -4.61
CA TYR A 221 -19.90 2.38 -3.30
C TYR A 221 -21.40 2.63 -3.37
N THR A 222 -22.19 1.69 -2.84
CA THR A 222 -23.66 1.77 -2.83
C THR A 222 -24.17 1.73 -1.39
N ARG A 223 -25.04 2.69 -1.04
CA ARG A 223 -25.84 2.68 0.19
C ARG A 223 -27.30 2.92 -0.13
N GLY A 224 -28.15 1.93 0.10
CA GLY A 224 -29.55 1.94 -0.35
C GLY A 224 -29.61 2.05 -1.88
N GLU A 225 -30.28 3.09 -2.39
CA GLU A 225 -30.39 3.37 -3.84
C GLU A 225 -29.32 4.34 -4.35
N LYS A 226 -28.39 4.77 -3.50
CA LYS A 226 -27.37 5.77 -3.87
C LYS A 226 -26.06 5.12 -4.22
N ASP A 227 -25.66 5.28 -5.46
CA ASP A 227 -24.35 4.90 -5.98
C ASP A 227 -23.38 6.10 -5.97
N ILE A 228 -22.14 5.86 -5.56
CA ILE A 228 -21.02 6.80 -5.62
C ILE A 228 -19.90 6.13 -6.41
N TYR A 229 -19.74 6.56 -7.65
CA TYR A 229 -18.69 6.06 -8.54
C TYR A 229 -17.39 6.82 -8.35
N ALA A 230 -16.28 6.10 -8.54
CA ALA A 230 -14.94 6.64 -8.62
C ALA A 230 -14.23 5.96 -9.80
N VAL A 231 -13.97 6.71 -10.86
CA VAL A 231 -13.31 6.23 -12.08
C VAL A 231 -11.91 6.84 -12.14
N PHE A 232 -10.89 6.00 -12.22
CA PHE A 232 -9.51 6.45 -12.40
C PHE A 232 -9.32 6.95 -13.84
N TYR A 233 -8.72 8.13 -13.96
CA TYR A 233 -8.29 8.67 -15.22
C TYR A 233 -6.95 9.40 -15.06
N GLU A 234 -6.11 9.29 -16.05
CA GLU A 234 -4.77 9.87 -16.06
C GLU A 234 -4.38 10.27 -17.47
N ASN A 235 -3.81 11.46 -17.59
CA ASN A 235 -3.08 11.93 -18.76
C ASN A 235 -1.90 12.81 -18.29
N ASP A 236 -1.23 13.51 -19.22
CA ASP A 236 -0.06 14.35 -18.90
C ASP A 236 -0.36 15.52 -17.93
N GLU A 237 -1.64 15.92 -17.80
CA GLU A 237 -2.05 17.08 -17.00
C GLU A 237 -2.67 16.67 -15.66
N VAL A 238 -3.44 15.58 -15.63
CA VAL A 238 -4.22 15.15 -14.47
C VAL A 238 -4.13 13.65 -14.21
N SER A 239 -4.14 13.28 -12.93
CA SER A 239 -4.22 11.89 -12.49
C SER A 239 -5.07 11.82 -11.21
N GLY A 240 -6.07 10.92 -11.17
CA GLY A 240 -6.92 10.77 -9.99
C GLY A 240 -8.20 9.99 -10.24
N TYR A 241 -9.16 10.18 -9.33
CA TYR A 241 -10.48 9.55 -9.40
C TYR A 241 -11.56 10.60 -9.53
N TRP A 242 -12.46 10.41 -10.49
CA TRP A 242 -13.58 11.31 -10.78
C TRP A 242 -14.91 10.57 -10.69
N ASP A 243 -15.95 11.29 -10.27
CA ASP A 243 -17.33 10.81 -10.32
C ASP A 243 -17.87 10.82 -11.78
N LEU A 244 -19.12 10.41 -11.96
CA LEU A 244 -19.73 10.33 -13.29
C LEU A 244 -19.90 11.71 -13.95
N GLU A 245 -20.01 12.77 -13.15
CA GLU A 245 -20.11 14.16 -13.60
C GLU A 245 -18.74 14.74 -13.94
N GLY A 246 -17.65 14.06 -13.60
CA GLY A 246 -16.27 14.50 -13.81
C GLY A 246 -15.78 15.42 -12.69
N ASN A 247 -16.41 15.40 -11.52
CA ASN A 247 -15.87 16.03 -10.33
C ASN A 247 -14.89 15.07 -9.66
N ASN A 248 -13.80 15.61 -9.10
CA ASN A 248 -12.85 14.77 -8.39
C ASN A 248 -13.49 14.21 -7.12
N VAL A 249 -13.41 12.87 -6.93
CA VAL A 249 -13.93 12.17 -5.74
C VAL A 249 -13.19 12.62 -4.47
N LYS A 250 -11.93 12.96 -4.60
CA LYS A 250 -11.12 13.54 -3.53
C LYS A 250 -11.58 14.97 -3.27
N LYS A 251 -12.10 15.26 -2.08
CA LYS A 251 -12.44 16.63 -1.71
C LYS A 251 -11.19 17.46 -1.43
N ALA A 252 -11.28 18.77 -1.69
CA ALA A 252 -10.15 19.68 -1.54
C ALA A 252 -9.58 19.75 -0.12
N PHE A 253 -10.39 19.45 0.92
CA PHE A 253 -9.99 19.57 2.31
C PHE A 253 -10.39 18.40 3.20
N LEU A 254 -9.51 18.03 4.12
CA LEU A 254 -9.75 17.10 5.22
C LEU A 254 -10.81 17.67 6.19
N LYS A 255 -11.73 16.83 6.70
CA LYS A 255 -12.66 17.21 7.77
C LYS A 255 -11.95 17.59 9.07
N ALA A 256 -10.80 16.98 9.35
CA ALA A 256 -9.97 17.27 10.52
C ALA A 256 -8.47 17.05 10.20
N PRO A 257 -7.59 17.85 10.81
CA PRO A 257 -6.14 17.73 10.61
C PRO A 257 -5.48 16.61 11.43
N LEU A 258 -6.27 15.81 12.15
CA LEU A 258 -5.84 14.71 13.04
C LEU A 258 -6.68 13.48 12.78
N SER A 259 -6.06 12.29 12.77
CA SER A 259 -6.76 11.01 12.59
C SER A 259 -7.64 10.62 13.79
N PHE A 260 -7.19 10.94 15.01
CA PHE A 260 -7.90 10.64 16.25
C PHE A 260 -7.80 11.82 17.21
N SER A 261 -8.94 12.39 17.59
CA SER A 261 -8.98 13.52 18.52
C SER A 261 -10.39 13.74 19.09
N ARG A 262 -10.45 14.44 20.20
CA ARG A 262 -11.70 14.93 20.79
C ARG A 262 -11.72 16.45 20.70
N ILE A 263 -12.83 17.01 20.21
CA ILE A 263 -13.02 18.47 20.22
C ILE A 263 -13.14 18.94 21.67
N SER A 264 -12.19 19.75 22.11
CA SER A 264 -12.17 20.34 23.44
C SER A 264 -12.73 21.76 23.49
N SER A 265 -12.68 22.49 22.35
CA SER A 265 -13.30 23.81 22.23
C SER A 265 -13.75 24.07 20.80
N LYS A 266 -14.96 24.57 20.64
CA LYS A 266 -15.55 24.91 19.35
C LYS A 266 -15.25 26.36 18.96
N PHE A 267 -15.43 26.64 17.66
CA PHE A 267 -15.43 28.01 17.14
C PHE A 267 -16.51 28.88 17.79
N THR A 268 -16.15 30.08 18.20
CA THR A 268 -17.09 31.07 18.76
C THR A 268 -16.48 32.47 18.76
N TYR A 269 -17.28 33.47 18.58
CA TYR A 269 -16.86 34.87 18.72
C TYR A 269 -16.88 35.37 20.18
N ALA A 270 -17.52 34.67 21.11
CA ALA A 270 -17.68 35.05 22.49
C ALA A 270 -17.37 33.91 23.46
N ARG A 271 -16.07 33.68 23.78
CA ARG A 271 -15.60 32.67 24.72
C ARG A 271 -14.89 33.33 25.91
N LYS A 272 -15.22 32.90 27.16
CA LYS A 272 -14.40 33.26 28.31
C LYS A 272 -13.05 32.55 28.19
N HIS A 273 -11.99 33.33 27.99
CA HIS A 273 -10.64 32.76 27.75
C HIS A 273 -10.15 32.05 29.00
N PRO A 274 -9.71 30.76 28.94
CA PRO A 274 -9.36 29.99 30.13
C PRO A 274 -8.19 30.58 30.94
N VAL A 275 -7.24 31.24 30.27
CA VAL A 275 -6.07 31.87 30.91
C VAL A 275 -6.38 33.31 31.30
N TYR A 276 -6.85 34.14 30.37
CA TYR A 276 -7.04 35.58 30.62
C TYR A 276 -8.35 35.95 31.33
N LYS A 277 -9.29 34.98 31.48
CA LYS A 277 -10.62 35.16 32.12
C LYS A 277 -11.50 36.26 31.51
N THR A 278 -11.08 36.85 30.37
CA THR A 278 -11.84 37.85 29.59
C THR A 278 -12.61 37.16 28.47
N VAL A 279 -13.68 37.79 28.00
CA VAL A 279 -14.40 37.30 26.81
C VAL A 279 -13.59 37.67 25.57
N ARG A 280 -13.18 36.66 24.81
CA ARG A 280 -12.42 36.78 23.55
C ARG A 280 -12.93 35.79 22.52
N PRO A 281 -12.88 36.16 21.23
CA PRO A 281 -13.22 35.22 20.18
C PRO A 281 -12.22 34.06 20.14
N HIS A 282 -12.74 32.86 19.91
CA HIS A 282 -11.96 31.68 19.53
C HIS A 282 -12.32 31.34 18.09
N THR A 283 -11.51 31.83 17.14
CA THR A 283 -11.74 31.68 15.69
C THR A 283 -11.10 30.42 15.15
N GLY A 284 -11.18 29.33 15.89
CA GLY A 284 -10.67 28.00 15.55
C GLY A 284 -11.42 26.90 16.30
N VAL A 285 -10.94 25.68 16.11
CA VAL A 285 -11.38 24.48 16.85
C VAL A 285 -10.18 23.86 17.54
N ASP A 286 -10.32 23.64 18.85
CA ASP A 286 -9.27 22.96 19.64
C ASP A 286 -9.53 21.45 19.64
N TYR A 287 -8.57 20.69 19.13
CA TYR A 287 -8.57 19.24 19.13
C TYR A 287 -7.62 18.72 20.23
N ALA A 288 -8.19 18.16 21.30
CA ALA A 288 -7.40 17.49 22.32
C ALA A 288 -6.87 16.16 21.81
N ALA A 289 -5.56 16.01 21.82
CA ALA A 289 -4.85 14.80 21.41
C ALA A 289 -3.54 14.68 22.20
N PRO A 290 -2.96 13.47 22.36
CA PRO A 290 -1.67 13.29 22.99
C PRO A 290 -0.57 14.11 22.32
N MET A 291 0.39 14.60 23.15
CA MET A 291 1.58 15.28 22.61
C MET A 291 2.31 14.37 21.64
N GLY A 292 2.72 14.90 20.49
CA GLY A 292 3.41 14.13 19.45
C GLY A 292 2.48 13.45 18.43
N THR A 293 1.14 13.55 18.60
CA THR A 293 0.20 13.09 17.56
C THR A 293 0.48 13.82 16.23
N PRO A 294 0.60 13.10 15.09
CA PRO A 294 0.83 13.74 13.80
C PRO A 294 -0.29 14.71 13.41
N VAL A 295 0.08 15.91 12.95
CA VAL A 295 -0.80 16.93 12.42
C VAL A 295 -0.62 16.99 10.91
N MET A 296 -1.72 16.86 10.17
CA MET A 296 -1.73 16.78 8.71
C MET A 296 -2.23 18.08 8.07
N ALA A 297 -1.68 18.42 6.91
CA ALA A 297 -2.25 19.46 6.05
C ALA A 297 -3.65 19.04 5.61
N ILE A 298 -4.66 19.90 5.81
CA ILE A 298 -6.03 19.56 5.40
C ILE A 298 -6.24 19.54 3.88
N GLY A 299 -5.34 20.13 3.11
CA GLY A 299 -5.40 20.20 1.65
C GLY A 299 -4.04 20.53 1.07
N ASP A 300 -3.92 20.36 -0.24
CA ASP A 300 -2.75 20.80 -1.00
C ASP A 300 -2.55 22.31 -0.82
N GLY A 301 -1.32 22.78 -0.88
CA GLY A 301 -1.05 24.22 -0.74
C GLY A 301 0.41 24.56 -0.58
N VAL A 302 0.64 25.84 -0.25
CA VAL A 302 1.98 26.39 0.00
C VAL A 302 2.05 26.89 1.43
N VAL A 303 3.11 26.52 2.15
CA VAL A 303 3.37 27.02 3.50
C VAL A 303 3.70 28.52 3.43
N THR A 304 2.83 29.36 3.99
CA THR A 304 3.02 30.81 4.02
C THR A 304 3.72 31.28 5.29
N PHE A 305 3.69 30.47 6.34
CA PHE A 305 4.36 30.77 7.60
C PHE A 305 4.75 29.47 8.33
N LYS A 306 5.98 29.46 8.85
CA LYS A 306 6.48 28.47 9.83
C LYS A 306 7.32 29.20 10.86
N GLY A 307 6.93 29.13 12.13
CA GLY A 307 7.69 29.80 13.18
C GLY A 307 6.94 29.83 14.51
N TYR A 308 7.57 30.47 15.51
CA TYR A 308 6.93 30.75 16.80
C TYR A 308 6.16 32.06 16.72
N LYS A 309 4.84 32.04 17.01
CA LYS A 309 3.95 33.20 16.88
C LYS A 309 3.24 33.52 18.19
N GLY A 310 3.96 34.10 19.14
CA GLY A 310 3.40 34.59 20.41
C GLY A 310 2.50 33.55 21.10
N GLY A 311 1.26 33.93 21.40
CA GLY A 311 0.30 33.03 22.05
C GLY A 311 -0.01 31.74 21.30
N GLY A 312 0.12 31.73 19.96
CA GLY A 312 -0.08 30.53 19.14
C GLY A 312 1.07 29.50 19.20
N GLY A 313 2.20 29.87 19.81
CA GLY A 313 3.35 28.97 19.88
C GLY A 313 3.94 28.61 18.50
N HIS A 314 4.48 27.41 18.38
CA HIS A 314 4.92 26.90 17.10
C HIS A 314 3.74 26.72 16.15
N THR A 315 3.77 27.43 15.05
CA THR A 315 2.64 27.57 14.10
C THR A 315 3.10 27.26 12.68
N VAL A 316 2.25 26.57 11.92
CA VAL A 316 2.32 26.44 10.47
C VAL A 316 1.06 27.08 9.88
N LYS A 317 1.21 27.88 8.81
CA LYS A 317 0.10 28.37 7.99
C LYS A 317 0.27 27.89 6.56
N ILE A 318 -0.83 27.51 5.94
CA ILE A 318 -0.88 27.02 4.56
C ILE A 318 -1.91 27.83 3.78
N LYS A 319 -1.51 28.34 2.62
CA LYS A 319 -2.41 28.88 1.61
C LYS A 319 -2.74 27.80 0.61
N HIS A 320 -4.00 27.38 0.59
CA HIS A 320 -4.47 26.31 -0.28
C HIS A 320 -4.75 26.80 -1.71
N ASN A 321 -5.41 27.94 -1.80
CA ASN A 321 -5.74 28.61 -3.07
C ASN A 321 -5.99 30.11 -2.83
N SER A 322 -6.60 30.81 -3.80
CA SER A 322 -6.96 32.23 -3.66
C SER A 322 -8.00 32.51 -2.56
N THR A 323 -8.78 31.50 -2.18
CA THR A 323 -9.95 31.61 -1.29
C THR A 323 -9.66 31.13 0.12
N TYR A 324 -8.87 30.05 0.29
CA TYR A 324 -8.73 29.35 1.57
C TYR A 324 -7.30 29.35 2.12
N GLU A 325 -7.20 29.63 3.41
CA GLU A 325 -5.98 29.48 4.22
C GLU A 325 -6.30 28.68 5.47
N SER A 326 -5.32 27.89 5.96
CA SER A 326 -5.40 27.21 7.25
C SER A 326 -4.21 27.52 8.16
N ALA A 327 -4.38 27.35 9.47
CA ALA A 327 -3.31 27.44 10.45
C ALA A 327 -3.42 26.36 11.51
N TYR A 328 -2.27 25.91 11.95
CA TYR A 328 -2.04 24.83 12.89
C TYR A 328 -1.13 25.34 14.02
N LEU A 329 -1.68 25.53 15.21
CA LEU A 329 -1.05 26.22 16.33
C LEU A 329 -0.70 25.23 17.45
N HIS A 330 0.11 25.69 18.41
CA HIS A 330 0.55 24.96 19.59
C HIS A 330 1.36 23.69 19.31
N LEU A 331 2.02 23.60 18.14
CA LEU A 331 2.80 22.43 17.74
C LEU A 331 3.98 22.20 18.71
N SER A 332 4.39 20.93 18.89
CA SER A 332 5.63 20.56 19.60
C SER A 332 6.86 20.63 18.71
N LYS A 333 6.70 20.20 17.43
CA LYS A 333 7.74 20.24 16.40
C LYS A 333 7.10 20.30 15.01
N TYR A 334 7.88 20.68 14.01
CA TYR A 334 7.46 20.72 12.62
C TYR A 334 7.70 19.38 11.92
N GLY A 335 6.95 19.11 10.87
CA GLY A 335 7.17 17.96 9.98
C GLY A 335 8.45 18.07 9.18
N LYS A 336 8.94 16.95 8.66
CA LYS A 336 10.12 16.91 7.79
C LYS A 336 9.86 17.70 6.51
N GLY A 337 10.80 18.57 6.13
CA GLY A 337 10.71 19.35 4.90
C GLY A 337 9.79 20.59 4.96
N ILE A 338 9.11 20.85 6.11
CA ILE A 338 8.24 22.00 6.25
C ILE A 338 9.06 23.28 6.44
N THR A 339 9.04 24.15 5.44
CA THR A 339 9.64 25.49 5.42
C THR A 339 8.68 26.47 4.74
N THR A 340 8.80 27.76 5.04
CA THR A 340 8.02 28.78 4.30
C THR A 340 8.38 28.72 2.82
N GLY A 341 7.34 28.69 1.96
CA GLY A 341 7.45 28.47 0.51
C GLY A 341 7.37 27.01 0.08
N ALA A 342 7.47 26.03 1.01
CA ALA A 342 7.34 24.61 0.67
C ALA A 342 5.91 24.29 0.18
N ARG A 343 5.80 23.46 -0.87
CA ARG A 343 4.54 22.83 -1.26
C ARG A 343 4.25 21.66 -0.34
N VAL A 344 2.99 21.52 0.04
CA VAL A 344 2.49 20.39 0.84
C VAL A 344 1.29 19.78 0.14
N THR A 345 1.12 18.48 0.33
CA THR A 345 -0.05 17.74 -0.17
C THR A 345 -1.02 17.43 0.95
N GLN A 346 -2.28 17.23 0.62
CA GLN A 346 -3.31 16.82 1.56
C GLN A 346 -2.89 15.53 2.29
N GLY A 347 -3.07 15.50 3.62
CA GLY A 347 -2.63 14.37 4.45
C GLY A 347 -1.15 14.37 4.81
N GLN A 348 -0.31 15.23 4.22
CA GLN A 348 1.09 15.32 4.58
C GLN A 348 1.26 15.76 6.04
N VAL A 349 2.12 15.07 6.80
CA VAL A 349 2.45 15.46 8.18
C VAL A 349 3.25 16.76 8.18
N ILE A 350 2.66 17.84 8.71
CA ILE A 350 3.25 19.19 8.77
C ILE A 350 3.79 19.56 10.14
N GLY A 351 3.43 18.80 11.16
CA GLY A 351 3.85 19.02 12.53
C GLY A 351 3.30 17.96 13.47
N TYR A 352 3.46 18.21 14.75
CA TYR A 352 3.00 17.30 15.79
C TYR A 352 2.32 18.09 16.92
N VAL A 353 1.27 17.53 17.49
CA VAL A 353 0.54 18.15 18.61
C VAL A 353 1.48 18.47 19.76
N GLY A 354 1.32 19.64 20.34
CA GLY A 354 2.10 20.14 21.47
C GLY A 354 1.29 20.94 22.47
N SER A 355 1.98 21.80 23.18
CA SER A 355 1.41 22.75 24.16
C SER A 355 2.26 24.04 24.18
N SER A 356 2.82 24.44 23.05
CA SER A 356 3.65 25.64 22.93
C SER A 356 2.81 26.91 22.93
N GLY A 357 3.37 28.05 23.37
CA GLY A 357 2.65 29.31 23.46
C GLY A 357 1.68 29.37 24.67
N THR A 358 0.55 30.05 24.51
CA THR A 358 -0.47 30.20 25.56
C THR A 358 -1.47 29.03 25.50
N SER A 359 -1.06 27.90 26.05
CA SER A 359 -1.85 26.67 26.07
C SER A 359 -1.97 26.14 27.51
N THR A 360 -3.10 25.51 27.84
CA THR A 360 -3.36 24.87 29.14
C THR A 360 -3.09 23.37 29.18
N GLY A 361 -2.74 22.79 28.01
CA GLY A 361 -2.49 21.36 27.87
C GLY A 361 -2.30 20.96 26.41
N ALA A 362 -1.94 19.69 26.16
CA ALA A 362 -1.70 19.19 24.81
C ALA A 362 -2.98 19.26 23.95
N HIS A 363 -2.94 20.07 22.90
CA HIS A 363 -4.01 20.19 21.89
C HIS A 363 -3.49 20.84 20.63
N LEU A 364 -4.27 20.76 19.56
CA LEU A 364 -4.09 21.52 18.34
C LEU A 364 -5.20 22.58 18.25
N ASP A 365 -4.85 23.87 18.15
CA ASP A 365 -5.77 24.94 17.74
C ASP A 365 -5.70 25.01 16.21
N PHE A 366 -6.79 24.63 15.55
CA PHE A 366 -6.93 24.58 14.11
C PHE A 366 -7.86 25.66 13.60
N ARG A 367 -7.40 26.42 12.61
CA ARG A 367 -8.14 27.57 12.07
C ARG A 367 -8.20 27.56 10.56
N ILE A 368 -9.32 28.07 10.03
CA ILE A 368 -9.54 28.24 8.58
C ILE A 368 -10.06 29.65 8.30
N TRP A 369 -9.58 30.21 7.20
CA TRP A 369 -10.08 31.46 6.64
C TRP A 369 -10.60 31.23 5.23
N LYS A 370 -11.73 31.87 4.92
CA LYS A 370 -12.29 31.99 3.57
C LYS A 370 -12.27 33.44 3.17
N ASN A 371 -11.54 33.81 2.12
CA ASN A 371 -11.34 35.20 1.69
C ASN A 371 -10.90 36.12 2.85
N GLY A 372 -9.97 35.67 3.68
CA GLY A 372 -9.45 36.41 4.83
C GLY A 372 -10.35 36.42 6.07
N THR A 373 -11.59 35.90 5.99
CA THR A 373 -12.54 35.87 7.11
C THR A 373 -12.45 34.49 7.81
N PRO A 374 -12.28 34.45 9.16
CA PRO A 374 -12.31 33.17 9.89
C PRO A 374 -13.68 32.50 9.74
N ILE A 375 -13.66 31.20 9.47
CA ILE A 375 -14.88 30.37 9.39
C ILE A 375 -14.79 29.21 10.37
N ASP A 376 -15.95 28.67 10.78
CA ASP A 376 -16.03 27.49 11.64
C ASP A 376 -15.56 26.24 10.87
N PRO A 377 -14.41 25.62 11.23
CA PRO A 377 -13.90 24.44 10.56
C PRO A 377 -14.88 23.26 10.55
N LEU A 378 -15.73 23.14 11.58
CA LEU A 378 -16.69 22.03 11.70
C LEU A 378 -17.90 22.19 10.76
N LYS A 379 -18.16 23.40 10.31
CA LYS A 379 -19.26 23.74 9.39
C LYS A 379 -18.77 23.92 7.96
N MET A 380 -17.45 23.84 7.75
CA MET A 380 -16.90 23.99 6.41
C MET A 380 -17.32 22.81 5.54
N GLU A 381 -18.08 23.12 4.49
CA GLU A 381 -18.22 22.18 3.38
C GLU A 381 -16.94 22.24 2.55
N SER A 382 -16.27 21.10 2.42
CA SER A 382 -15.09 21.04 1.57
C SER A 382 -15.50 21.36 0.13
N PRO A 383 -14.91 22.39 -0.49
CA PRO A 383 -15.22 22.65 -1.88
C PRO A 383 -14.88 21.40 -2.71
N PRO A 384 -15.63 21.15 -3.80
CA PRO A 384 -15.18 20.16 -4.76
C PRO A 384 -13.79 20.57 -5.25
N THR A 385 -12.93 19.60 -5.49
CA THR A 385 -11.71 19.83 -6.26
C THR A 385 -12.10 20.23 -7.69
N GLU A 386 -11.17 20.79 -8.42
CA GLU A 386 -11.44 21.18 -9.80
C GLU A 386 -11.97 19.99 -10.61
N PRO A 387 -13.03 20.19 -11.40
CA PRO A 387 -13.53 19.14 -12.29
C PRO A 387 -12.45 18.78 -13.31
N ILE A 388 -12.64 17.65 -13.95
CA ILE A 388 -11.74 17.24 -15.04
C ILE A 388 -11.64 18.36 -16.10
N PRO A 389 -10.43 18.70 -16.57
CA PRO A 389 -10.24 19.75 -17.56
C PRO A 389 -11.09 19.52 -18.82
N SER A 390 -11.58 20.61 -19.41
CA SER A 390 -12.47 20.51 -20.57
C SER A 390 -11.84 19.82 -21.78
N ASN A 391 -10.53 19.97 -21.97
CA ASN A 391 -9.76 19.28 -23.02
C ASN A 391 -9.62 17.76 -22.78
N ALA A 392 -9.67 17.32 -21.54
CA ALA A 392 -9.61 15.89 -21.15
C ALA A 392 -11.00 15.23 -21.05
N ARG A 393 -12.07 16.02 -21.11
CA ARG A 393 -13.44 15.56 -20.84
C ARG A 393 -13.90 14.44 -21.77
N ALA A 394 -13.67 14.55 -23.07
CA ALA A 394 -14.14 13.57 -24.05
C ALA A 394 -13.45 12.21 -23.87
N GLU A 395 -12.16 12.21 -23.55
CA GLU A 395 -11.39 11.00 -23.30
C GLU A 395 -11.84 10.35 -21.97
N PHE A 396 -11.99 11.14 -20.91
CA PHE A 396 -12.55 10.68 -19.65
C PHE A 396 -13.94 10.05 -19.83
N ASP A 397 -14.84 10.68 -20.58
CA ASP A 397 -16.21 10.16 -20.78
C ASP A 397 -16.19 8.80 -21.50
N SER A 398 -15.21 8.57 -22.39
CA SER A 398 -14.98 7.27 -23.02
C SER A 398 -14.52 6.23 -22.01
N VAL A 399 -13.51 6.54 -21.18
CA VAL A 399 -13.01 5.65 -20.12
C VAL A 399 -14.13 5.35 -19.12
N LYS A 400 -14.83 6.38 -18.64
CA LYS A 400 -15.96 6.26 -17.72
C LYS A 400 -17.02 5.29 -18.24
N THR A 401 -17.42 5.40 -19.51
CA THR A 401 -18.44 4.54 -20.11
C THR A 401 -18.05 3.07 -20.04
N VAL A 402 -16.80 2.75 -20.35
CA VAL A 402 -16.27 1.38 -20.26
C VAL A 402 -16.22 0.91 -18.81
N MET A 403 -15.71 1.73 -17.89
CA MET A 403 -15.56 1.34 -16.48
C MET A 403 -16.92 1.12 -15.80
N VAL A 404 -17.90 1.98 -16.04
CA VAL A 404 -19.26 1.82 -15.52
C VAL A 404 -19.92 0.56 -16.06
N LYS A 405 -19.72 0.26 -17.35
CA LYS A 405 -20.23 -0.98 -17.95
C LYS A 405 -19.64 -2.19 -17.23
N ILE A 406 -18.31 -2.26 -17.06
CA ILE A 406 -17.63 -3.35 -16.35
C ILE A 406 -18.18 -3.50 -14.93
N LEU A 407 -18.25 -2.41 -14.15
CA LEU A 407 -18.74 -2.47 -12.76
C LEU A 407 -20.19 -2.92 -12.61
N ASN A 408 -21.00 -2.79 -13.68
CA ASN A 408 -22.44 -3.15 -13.67
C ASN A 408 -22.73 -4.47 -14.37
N GLU A 409 -21.77 -5.07 -15.06
CA GLU A 409 -21.91 -6.44 -15.56
C GLU A 409 -21.92 -7.39 -14.35
N GLU A 410 -22.89 -8.33 -14.34
CA GLU A 410 -22.90 -9.37 -13.33
C GLU A 410 -21.57 -10.15 -13.38
N LEU A 411 -20.99 -10.40 -12.22
CA LEU A 411 -19.80 -11.25 -12.10
C LEU A 411 -20.15 -12.62 -12.67
N GLY A 412 -19.86 -12.82 -13.94
CA GLY A 412 -19.91 -14.15 -14.53
C GLY A 412 -18.98 -15.05 -13.71
N VAL A 413 -19.49 -16.13 -13.17
CA VAL A 413 -18.70 -17.19 -12.55
C VAL A 413 -17.79 -17.72 -13.65
N THR A 414 -16.61 -17.17 -13.80
CA THR A 414 -15.56 -17.80 -14.60
C THR A 414 -15.07 -18.98 -13.78
N ASN A 415 -15.63 -20.16 -14.03
CA ASN A 415 -15.01 -21.42 -13.71
C ASN A 415 -13.71 -21.48 -14.52
N GLU A 416 -12.62 -21.00 -13.97
CA GLU A 416 -11.29 -21.38 -14.46
C GLU A 416 -11.04 -22.80 -13.95
N GLU A 417 -11.04 -23.76 -14.90
CA GLU A 417 -10.55 -25.13 -14.72
C GLU A 417 -9.02 -25.15 -14.51
#